data_bc9bb57cba4286858a48b45d5c01ddfb
#
_entry.id   bc9bb57cba4286858a48b45d5c01ddfb
#
_cell.length_a   1.000
_cell.length_b   1.000
_cell.length_c   1.000
_cell.angle_alpha   90.00
_cell.angle_beta   90.00
_cell.angle_gamma   90.00
#
_symmetry.space_group_name_H-M   'P 1'
#
loop_
_entity.id
_entity.type
_entity.pdbx_description
1 polymer ?
#
loop_
_entity_poly.entity_id
_entity_poly.type
_entity_poly.pdbx_seq_one_letter_code
_entity_poly.pdbx_strand_id
1 'polypeptide(L)'
;ESLAAIPGLAVKGQVNPFVLILSDNDTKLSGRITDDSFSMQPSFEAIGTLGWNVIKVEDGHDLQAVYNAVESGVAAAQEDPTKPVCLWVKTIKGKGIAATEENASGGHGFPLGNAEKITEWIQEIYGNAEVPAEFLDWANELNDEWKAAEEAKATAPASDAPAVKKSKVQAGLAKGAIRAALEGAPVFSVSSDVQGSTGISAFQKAIDGRFVGVGVAEANLISTGAGLSKVGFVPIVDTFGQFGVTKGNLPLTMAALSQGPVIAMFSHVGFQDAADGASHQATTYLAAVGA
;
A
#
# COMPACT_ATOMS: atom_id res chain seq x y z
N GLU A 1 -13.17 0.74 13.27
CA GLU A 1 -14.20 0.06 14.12
C GLU A 1 -13.56 -0.94 15.08
N SER A 2 -12.71 -1.87 14.60
CA SER A 2 -12.11 -2.91 15.46
C SER A 2 -11.31 -2.34 16.63
N LEU A 3 -10.52 -1.28 16.44
CA LEU A 3 -9.75 -0.65 17.50
C LEU A 3 -10.64 -0.10 18.63
N ALA A 4 -11.85 0.33 18.31
CA ALA A 4 -12.81 0.81 19.32
C ALA A 4 -13.63 -0.33 19.96
N ALA A 5 -13.95 -1.38 19.20
CA ALA A 5 -14.79 -2.49 19.67
C ALA A 5 -14.02 -3.46 20.60
N ILE A 6 -12.76 -3.75 20.31
CA ILE A 6 -11.97 -4.75 21.03
C ILE A 6 -11.86 -4.46 22.52
N PRO A 7 -11.55 -3.24 23.00
CA PRO A 7 -11.51 -2.98 24.45
C PRO A 7 -12.86 -3.22 25.13
N GLY A 8 -13.96 -2.85 24.48
CA GLY A 8 -15.30 -3.14 25.00
C GLY A 8 -15.61 -4.62 25.12
N LEU A 9 -15.14 -5.43 24.16
CA LEU A 9 -15.26 -6.89 24.21
C LEU A 9 -14.34 -7.50 25.27
N ALA A 10 -13.14 -6.95 25.46
CA ALA A 10 -12.19 -7.39 26.48
C ALA A 10 -12.77 -7.20 27.89
N VAL A 11 -13.38 -6.03 28.18
CA VAL A 11 -14.08 -5.77 29.46
C VAL A 11 -15.19 -6.80 29.73
N LYS A 12 -15.84 -7.32 28.69
CA LYS A 12 -16.85 -8.35 28.79
C LYS A 12 -16.29 -9.79 28.84
N GLY A 13 -14.97 -9.97 28.77
CA GLY A 13 -14.36 -11.30 28.70
C GLY A 13 -14.67 -12.06 27.41
N GLN A 14 -14.98 -11.35 26.31
CA GLN A 14 -15.35 -11.93 25.01
C GLN A 14 -14.19 -12.05 24.05
N VAL A 15 -13.01 -11.60 24.42
CA VAL A 15 -11.75 -11.79 23.66
C VAL A 15 -10.67 -12.33 24.59
N ASN A 16 -9.80 -13.16 24.07
CA ASN A 16 -8.63 -13.61 24.81
C ASN A 16 -7.61 -12.46 24.93
N PRO A 17 -6.75 -12.48 25.97
CA PRO A 17 -5.62 -11.57 26.05
C PRO A 17 -4.78 -11.63 24.77
N PHE A 18 -4.44 -10.47 24.20
CA PHE A 18 -3.56 -10.40 23.03
C PHE A 18 -2.84 -9.06 22.97
N VAL A 19 -1.79 -9.04 22.16
CA VAL A 19 -0.96 -7.87 21.90
C VAL A 19 -1.10 -7.49 20.42
N LEU A 20 -1.48 -6.25 20.16
CA LEU A 20 -1.44 -5.63 18.84
C LEU A 20 -0.08 -4.97 18.67
N ILE A 21 0.62 -5.26 17.58
CA ILE A 21 1.84 -4.54 17.20
C ILE A 21 1.50 -3.56 16.08
N LEU A 22 1.72 -2.28 16.33
CA LEU A 22 1.55 -1.20 15.36
C LEU A 22 2.93 -0.73 14.92
N SER A 23 3.30 -1.02 13.68
CA SER A 23 4.54 -0.56 13.05
C SER A 23 4.32 0.83 12.45
N ASP A 24 4.80 1.85 13.14
CA ASP A 24 4.75 3.25 12.73
C ASP A 24 5.99 3.61 11.92
N ASN A 25 5.91 3.45 10.61
CA ASN A 25 7.03 3.67 9.68
C ASN A 25 6.87 4.90 8.79
N ASP A 26 5.85 5.71 9.01
CA ASP A 26 5.54 6.92 8.24
C ASP A 26 5.49 6.71 6.71
N THR A 27 5.25 5.48 6.25
CA THR A 27 5.31 5.12 4.83
C THR A 27 3.96 4.65 4.33
N LYS A 28 3.56 5.16 3.18
CA LYS A 28 2.45 4.69 2.37
C LYS A 28 2.98 4.10 1.05
N LEU A 29 2.10 3.58 0.19
CA LEU A 29 2.52 2.96 -1.07
C LEU A 29 3.26 3.93 -1.99
N SER A 30 2.87 5.20 -2.01
CA SER A 30 3.38 6.21 -2.95
C SER A 30 4.33 7.23 -2.32
N GLY A 31 4.64 7.15 -1.02
CA GLY A 31 5.50 8.13 -0.40
C GLY A 31 5.49 8.12 1.13
N ARG A 32 5.84 9.24 1.76
CA ARG A 32 5.74 9.47 3.19
C ARG A 32 4.36 10.00 3.55
N ILE A 33 3.78 9.49 4.65
CA ILE A 33 2.44 9.91 5.10
C ILE A 33 2.46 11.38 5.52
N THR A 34 3.46 11.78 6.31
CA THR A 34 3.61 13.15 6.83
C THR A 34 3.86 14.19 5.75
N ASP A 35 4.58 13.82 4.69
CA ASP A 35 4.94 14.74 3.61
C ASP A 35 3.81 14.93 2.60
N ASP A 36 3.10 13.83 2.26
CA ASP A 36 2.20 13.81 1.11
C ASP A 36 0.71 13.83 1.49
N SER A 37 0.37 13.58 2.75
CA SER A 37 -1.03 13.38 3.15
C SER A 37 -1.36 14.08 4.47
N PHE A 38 -1.19 13.37 5.58
CA PHE A 38 -1.55 13.82 6.93
C PHE A 38 -0.77 13.02 7.96
N SER A 39 -0.64 13.55 9.18
CA SER A 39 -0.01 12.81 10.26
C SER A 39 -0.95 11.76 10.85
N MET A 40 -0.47 10.53 10.99
CA MET A 40 -1.16 9.46 11.72
C MET A 40 -1.02 9.57 13.25
N GLN A 41 -0.12 10.43 13.73
CA GLN A 41 0.17 10.55 15.16
C GLN A 41 -1.06 10.81 16.02
N PRO A 42 -1.99 11.73 15.68
CA PRO A 42 -3.21 11.92 16.48
C PRO A 42 -4.06 10.65 16.60
N SER A 43 -4.12 9.85 15.53
CA SER A 43 -4.86 8.58 15.55
C SER A 43 -4.18 7.54 16.44
N PHE A 44 -2.84 7.48 16.43
CA PHE A 44 -2.09 6.55 17.27
C PHE A 44 -2.15 6.95 18.76
N GLU A 45 -2.09 8.24 19.06
CA GLU A 45 -2.28 8.75 20.42
C GLU A 45 -3.68 8.46 20.97
N ALA A 46 -4.70 8.48 20.09
CA ALA A 46 -6.07 8.19 20.49
C ALA A 46 -6.29 6.71 20.89
N ILE A 47 -5.41 5.77 20.52
CA ILE A 47 -5.56 4.35 20.84
C ILE A 47 -5.69 4.14 22.36
N GLY A 48 -4.90 4.84 23.16
CA GLY A 48 -5.02 4.78 24.62
C GLY A 48 -6.40 5.22 25.16
N THR A 49 -6.99 6.24 24.55
CA THR A 49 -8.32 6.74 24.95
C THR A 49 -9.46 5.80 24.56
N LEU A 50 -9.22 4.89 23.61
CA LEU A 50 -10.15 3.83 23.23
C LEU A 50 -10.16 2.65 24.23
N GLY A 51 -9.27 2.65 25.23
CA GLY A 51 -9.21 1.62 26.26
C GLY A 51 -8.07 0.61 26.10
N TRP A 52 -7.11 0.88 25.21
CA TRP A 52 -5.91 0.08 25.08
C TRP A 52 -4.83 0.49 26.08
N ASN A 53 -4.05 -0.48 26.55
CA ASN A 53 -2.78 -0.24 27.21
C ASN A 53 -1.70 -0.06 26.15
N VAL A 54 -1.19 1.17 25.99
CA VAL A 54 -0.22 1.49 24.92
C VAL A 54 1.19 1.51 25.48
N ILE A 55 2.06 0.68 24.92
CA ILE A 55 3.50 0.65 25.21
C ILE A 55 4.22 1.20 23.98
N LYS A 56 4.96 2.31 24.14
CA LYS A 56 5.75 2.92 23.05
C LYS A 56 7.13 2.32 22.98
N VAL A 57 7.59 2.02 21.76
CA VAL A 57 8.96 1.60 21.45
C VAL A 57 9.53 2.61 20.47
N GLU A 58 10.47 3.43 20.93
CA GLU A 58 11.01 4.55 20.16
C GLU A 58 11.97 4.11 19.04
N ASP A 59 12.59 2.94 19.19
CA ASP A 59 13.41 2.31 18.14
C ASP A 59 13.02 0.84 17.96
N GLY A 60 12.25 0.57 16.91
CA GLY A 60 11.83 -0.77 16.53
C GLY A 60 12.91 -1.60 15.83
N HIS A 61 14.11 -1.06 15.65
CA HIS A 61 15.30 -1.76 15.14
C HIS A 61 16.29 -2.14 16.25
N ASP A 62 16.05 -1.67 17.49
CA ASP A 62 16.72 -2.19 18.68
C ASP A 62 16.04 -3.50 19.11
N LEU A 63 16.69 -4.63 18.80
CA LEU A 63 16.18 -5.96 19.09
C LEU A 63 15.89 -6.17 20.58
N GLN A 64 16.74 -5.62 21.48
CA GLN A 64 16.54 -5.78 22.91
C GLN A 64 15.34 -4.96 23.40
N ALA A 65 15.16 -3.74 22.88
CA ALA A 65 14.02 -2.90 23.21
C ALA A 65 12.70 -3.55 22.75
N VAL A 66 12.68 -4.09 21.54
CA VAL A 66 11.52 -4.83 20.99
C VAL A 66 11.22 -6.07 21.81
N TYR A 67 12.23 -6.88 22.12
CA TYR A 67 12.07 -8.08 22.94
C TYR A 67 11.45 -7.73 24.31
N ASN A 68 12.00 -6.75 25.01
CA ASN A 68 11.50 -6.31 26.31
C ASN A 68 10.05 -5.79 26.24
N ALA A 69 9.72 -5.06 25.17
CA ALA A 69 8.36 -4.57 24.95
C ALA A 69 7.35 -5.69 24.70
N VAL A 70 7.73 -6.72 23.91
CA VAL A 70 6.89 -7.90 23.67
C VAL A 70 6.66 -8.67 24.97
N GLU A 71 7.73 -8.97 25.76
CA GLU A 71 7.61 -9.65 27.04
C GLU A 71 6.68 -8.86 28.01
N SER A 72 6.91 -7.56 28.13
CA SER A 72 6.10 -6.69 28.98
C SER A 72 4.65 -6.60 28.50
N GLY A 73 4.44 -6.55 27.19
CA GLY A 73 3.11 -6.49 26.59
C GLY A 73 2.32 -7.78 26.81
N VAL A 74 2.96 -8.93 26.64
CA VAL A 74 2.35 -10.25 26.90
C VAL A 74 1.99 -10.38 28.38
N ALA A 75 2.92 -10.03 29.27
CA ALA A 75 2.68 -10.09 30.72
C ALA A 75 1.51 -9.17 31.11
N ALA A 76 1.48 -7.93 30.64
CA ALA A 76 0.41 -6.98 30.92
C ALA A 76 -0.97 -7.43 30.42
N ALA A 77 -1.02 -8.03 29.21
CA ALA A 77 -2.27 -8.56 28.66
C ALA A 77 -2.79 -9.77 29.46
N GLN A 78 -1.90 -10.57 30.03
CA GLN A 78 -2.27 -11.72 30.88
C GLN A 78 -2.69 -11.27 32.30
N GLU A 79 -2.04 -10.23 32.83
CA GLU A 79 -2.34 -9.68 34.17
C GLU A 79 -3.71 -8.98 34.20
N ASP A 80 -4.02 -8.19 33.18
CA ASP A 80 -5.32 -7.52 33.05
C ASP A 80 -5.96 -7.81 31.67
N PRO A 81 -6.66 -8.96 31.53
CA PRO A 81 -7.33 -9.33 30.29
C PRO A 81 -8.41 -8.34 29.81
N THR A 82 -8.83 -7.41 30.66
CA THR A 82 -9.83 -6.40 30.30
C THR A 82 -9.23 -5.23 29.53
N LYS A 83 -7.89 -5.13 29.48
CA LYS A 83 -7.16 -4.08 28.78
C LYS A 83 -6.25 -4.68 27.71
N PRO A 84 -6.69 -4.75 26.45
CA PRO A 84 -5.83 -5.22 25.38
C PRO A 84 -4.61 -4.30 25.22
N VAL A 85 -3.47 -4.88 24.84
CA VAL A 85 -2.19 -4.16 24.76
C VAL A 85 -1.92 -3.79 23.30
N CYS A 86 -1.44 -2.56 23.09
CA CYS A 86 -0.90 -2.10 21.82
C CYS A 86 0.57 -1.70 21.98
N LEU A 87 1.47 -2.37 21.28
CA LEU A 87 2.85 -1.95 21.14
C LEU A 87 2.92 -0.96 19.96
N TRP A 88 3.14 0.31 20.24
CA TRP A 88 3.37 1.32 19.21
C TRP A 88 4.86 1.44 18.96
N VAL A 89 5.32 0.83 17.85
CA VAL A 89 6.72 0.65 17.54
C VAL A 89 7.11 1.55 16.37
N LYS A 90 8.05 2.46 16.60
CA LYS A 90 8.62 3.28 15.53
C LYS A 90 9.63 2.48 14.73
N THR A 91 9.43 2.46 13.42
CA THR A 91 10.27 1.70 12.49
C THR A 91 10.63 2.52 11.26
N ILE A 92 11.61 2.06 10.52
CA ILE A 92 11.98 2.58 9.21
C ILE A 92 11.73 1.44 8.21
N LYS A 93 10.81 1.64 7.27
CA LYS A 93 10.56 0.65 6.24
C LYS A 93 11.77 0.53 5.33
N GLY A 94 12.23 -0.70 5.09
CA GLY A 94 13.42 -0.97 4.28
C GLY A 94 14.74 -0.72 5.00
N LYS A 95 14.76 -0.70 6.35
CA LYS A 95 15.95 -0.53 7.19
C LYS A 95 17.06 -1.53 6.83
N GLY A 96 18.29 -1.03 6.78
CA GLY A 96 19.50 -1.81 6.52
C GLY A 96 20.09 -1.63 5.13
N ILE A 97 19.31 -1.07 4.19
CA ILE A 97 19.76 -0.79 2.81
C ILE A 97 19.39 0.65 2.46
N ALA A 98 20.39 1.52 2.20
CA ALA A 98 20.17 2.94 1.95
C ALA A 98 19.19 3.19 0.80
N ALA A 99 19.28 2.42 -0.27
CA ALA A 99 18.38 2.53 -1.42
C ALA A 99 16.89 2.33 -1.07
N THR A 100 16.58 1.55 -0.02
CA THR A 100 15.22 1.33 0.46
C THR A 100 14.85 2.28 1.60
N GLU A 101 15.77 2.60 2.50
CA GLU A 101 15.54 3.54 3.61
C GLU A 101 15.26 4.97 3.11
N GLU A 102 16.04 5.44 2.14
CA GLU A 102 15.94 6.79 1.58
C GLU A 102 14.77 6.94 0.60
N ASN A 103 14.26 5.84 0.07
CA ASN A 103 13.10 5.87 -0.82
C ASN A 103 11.84 6.27 -0.06
N ALA A 104 11.10 7.23 -0.57
CA ALA A 104 9.89 7.75 0.07
C ALA A 104 8.84 6.65 0.36
N SER A 105 8.74 5.63 -0.49
CA SER A 105 7.87 4.47 -0.29
C SER A 105 8.52 3.33 0.52
N GLY A 106 9.74 3.51 1.02
CA GLY A 106 10.50 2.47 1.73
C GLY A 106 10.79 1.25 0.86
N GLY A 107 10.98 1.45 -0.45
CA GLY A 107 11.22 0.37 -1.39
C GLY A 107 10.01 -0.53 -1.66
N HIS A 108 8.78 -0.09 -1.34
CA HIS A 108 7.57 -0.88 -1.57
C HIS A 108 7.42 -1.23 -3.06
N GLY A 109 7.25 -2.51 -3.38
CA GLY A 109 7.17 -2.98 -4.75
C GLY A 109 8.46 -2.75 -5.56
N PHE A 110 9.58 -2.54 -4.90
CA PHE A 110 10.89 -2.34 -5.54
C PHE A 110 11.52 -3.71 -5.78
N PRO A 111 11.25 -4.37 -6.91
CA PRO A 111 11.92 -5.62 -7.22
C PRO A 111 13.39 -5.34 -7.45
N LEU A 112 14.24 -6.27 -7.05
CA LEU A 112 15.61 -6.32 -7.49
C LEU A 112 15.59 -6.33 -9.04
N GLY A 113 15.99 -5.23 -9.65
CA GLY A 113 16.00 -5.10 -11.13
C GLY A 113 17.03 -6.02 -11.77
N ASN A 114 18.09 -6.37 -11.02
CA ASN A 114 19.05 -7.39 -11.35
C ASN A 114 19.65 -8.00 -10.08
N ALA A 115 20.15 -9.21 -10.17
CA ALA A 115 20.74 -9.90 -9.02
C ALA A 115 22.15 -9.38 -8.64
N GLU A 116 22.78 -8.52 -9.46
CA GLU A 116 24.13 -8.00 -9.22
C GLU A 116 24.20 -7.17 -7.92
N LYS A 117 23.12 -6.49 -7.58
CA LYS A 117 23.04 -5.67 -6.36
C LYS A 117 22.91 -6.46 -5.06
N ILE A 118 22.60 -7.76 -5.14
CA ILE A 118 22.40 -8.58 -3.94
C ILE A 118 23.68 -8.59 -3.10
N THR A 119 24.84 -8.77 -3.70
CA THR A 119 26.14 -8.78 -3.00
C THR A 119 26.41 -7.43 -2.32
N GLU A 120 26.16 -6.31 -3.01
CA GLU A 120 26.34 -4.97 -2.45
C GLU A 120 25.41 -4.76 -1.25
N TRP A 121 24.15 -5.17 -1.34
CA TRP A 121 23.17 -5.02 -0.27
C TRP A 121 23.47 -5.92 0.94
N ILE A 122 23.95 -7.13 0.72
CA ILE A 122 24.41 -7.99 1.80
C ILE A 122 25.56 -7.32 2.54
N GLN A 123 26.53 -6.77 1.83
CA GLN A 123 27.66 -6.06 2.43
C GLN A 123 27.22 -4.82 3.20
N GLU A 124 26.24 -4.08 2.67
CA GLU A 124 25.67 -2.91 3.34
C GLU A 124 24.97 -3.29 4.65
N ILE A 125 24.19 -4.38 4.68
CA ILE A 125 23.52 -4.90 5.87
C ILE A 125 24.56 -5.31 6.94
N TYR A 126 25.64 -5.94 6.52
CA TYR A 126 26.71 -6.36 7.44
C TYR A 126 27.63 -5.20 7.87
N GLY A 127 27.63 -4.08 7.12
CA GLY A 127 28.45 -2.92 7.39
C GLY A 127 29.94 -3.26 7.39
N ASN A 128 30.60 -3.08 8.55
CA ASN A 128 32.04 -3.43 8.72
C ASN A 128 32.26 -4.86 9.21
N ALA A 129 31.20 -5.64 9.42
CA ALA A 129 31.32 -7.03 9.83
C ALA A 129 31.63 -7.93 8.62
N GLU A 130 32.31 -9.04 8.87
CA GLU A 130 32.57 -10.04 7.86
C GLU A 130 31.28 -10.73 7.45
N VAL A 131 31.00 -10.76 6.15
CA VAL A 131 29.85 -11.47 5.61
C VAL A 131 30.14 -12.97 5.57
N PRO A 132 29.32 -13.83 6.18
CA PRO A 132 29.49 -15.28 6.05
C PRO A 132 29.52 -15.73 4.59
N ALA A 133 30.43 -16.66 4.27
CA ALA A 133 30.66 -17.12 2.89
C ALA A 133 29.38 -17.67 2.25
N GLU A 134 28.54 -18.35 3.02
CA GLU A 134 27.27 -18.90 2.53
C GLU A 134 26.31 -17.86 1.93
N PHE A 135 26.30 -16.62 2.43
CA PHE A 135 25.47 -15.55 1.86
C PHE A 135 26.07 -14.99 0.58
N LEU A 136 27.41 -14.94 0.48
CA LEU A 136 28.08 -14.53 -0.76
C LEU A 136 27.94 -15.60 -1.84
N ASP A 137 28.05 -16.87 -1.48
CA ASP A 137 27.84 -17.99 -2.40
C ASP A 137 26.40 -18.00 -2.92
N TRP A 138 25.40 -17.83 -2.06
CA TRP A 138 24.01 -17.68 -2.45
C TRP A 138 23.75 -16.48 -3.37
N ALA A 139 24.36 -15.32 -3.08
CA ALA A 139 24.24 -14.13 -3.92
C ALA A 139 24.83 -14.36 -5.32
N ASN A 140 25.98 -15.07 -5.40
CA ASN A 140 26.59 -15.43 -6.67
C ASN A 140 25.74 -16.42 -7.47
N GLU A 141 25.16 -17.44 -6.82
CA GLU A 141 24.24 -18.38 -7.46
C GLU A 141 23.04 -17.66 -8.08
N LEU A 142 22.37 -16.77 -7.34
CA LEU A 142 21.25 -15.98 -7.86
C LEU A 142 21.66 -15.07 -9.01
N ASN A 143 22.85 -14.49 -8.97
CA ASN A 143 23.37 -13.65 -10.05
C ASN A 143 23.64 -14.47 -11.33
N ASP A 144 24.20 -15.68 -11.19
CA ASP A 144 24.45 -16.57 -12.30
C ASP A 144 23.16 -17.10 -12.94
N GLU A 145 22.16 -17.46 -12.11
CA GLU A 145 20.81 -17.81 -12.59
C GLU A 145 20.16 -16.65 -13.35
N TRP A 146 20.26 -15.44 -12.84
CA TRP A 146 19.72 -14.26 -13.50
C TRP A 146 20.40 -14.01 -14.85
N LYS A 147 21.73 -14.08 -14.92
CA LYS A 147 22.50 -13.93 -16.16
C LYS A 147 22.12 -14.98 -17.18
N ALA A 148 22.02 -16.24 -16.77
CA ALA A 148 21.61 -17.33 -17.66
C ALA A 148 20.18 -17.10 -18.21
N ALA A 149 19.26 -16.60 -17.37
CA ALA A 149 17.90 -16.27 -17.82
C ALA A 149 17.86 -15.11 -18.81
N GLU A 150 18.70 -14.07 -18.63
CA GLU A 150 18.80 -12.95 -19.57
C GLU A 150 19.44 -13.39 -20.92
N GLU A 151 20.47 -14.21 -20.88
CA GLU A 151 21.08 -14.81 -22.09
C GLU A 151 20.08 -15.68 -22.85
N ALA A 152 19.29 -16.50 -22.13
CA ALA A 152 18.25 -17.31 -22.75
C ALA A 152 17.16 -16.46 -23.41
N LYS A 153 16.78 -15.32 -22.81
CA LYS A 153 15.85 -14.36 -23.42
C LYS A 153 16.43 -13.69 -24.66
N ALA A 154 17.72 -13.32 -24.63
CA ALA A 154 18.40 -12.67 -25.74
C ALA A 154 18.58 -13.61 -26.94
N THR A 155 18.75 -14.93 -26.69
CA THR A 155 18.94 -15.95 -27.71
C THR A 155 17.65 -16.63 -28.17
N ALA A 156 16.51 -16.33 -27.51
CA ALA A 156 15.22 -16.87 -27.90
C ALA A 156 14.87 -16.48 -29.34
N PRO A 157 14.43 -17.41 -30.19
CA PRO A 157 14.07 -17.10 -31.57
C PRO A 157 12.97 -16.03 -31.57
N ALA A 158 13.13 -15.03 -32.45
CA ALA A 158 12.10 -14.02 -32.65
C ALA A 158 10.79 -14.71 -33.01
N SER A 159 9.72 -14.37 -32.31
CA SER A 159 8.39 -14.89 -32.63
C SER A 159 7.97 -14.37 -33.99
N ASP A 160 7.61 -15.28 -34.93
CA ASP A 160 7.04 -14.93 -36.22
C ASP A 160 5.64 -14.30 -36.13
N ALA A 161 5.09 -14.23 -34.93
CA ALA A 161 3.82 -13.56 -34.70
C ALA A 161 3.98 -12.03 -34.89
N PRO A 162 3.06 -11.38 -35.62
CA PRO A 162 3.12 -9.94 -35.80
C PRO A 162 3.18 -9.25 -34.45
N ALA A 163 4.16 -8.34 -34.29
CA ALA A 163 4.36 -7.59 -33.07
C ALA A 163 3.09 -6.78 -32.73
N VAL A 164 2.28 -7.32 -31.84
CA VAL A 164 1.12 -6.57 -31.32
C VAL A 164 1.65 -5.46 -30.44
N LYS A 165 1.41 -4.22 -30.86
CA LYS A 165 1.79 -3.04 -30.08
C LYS A 165 0.96 -3.02 -28.78
N LYS A 166 1.55 -3.51 -27.71
CA LYS A 166 0.92 -3.46 -26.38
C LYS A 166 1.01 -2.05 -25.84
N SER A 167 -0.11 -1.49 -25.39
CA SER A 167 -0.16 -0.19 -24.72
C SER A 167 -1.02 -0.29 -23.47
N LYS A 168 -0.65 0.49 -22.44
CA LYS A 168 -1.43 0.57 -21.19
C LYS A 168 -2.62 1.51 -21.40
N VAL A 169 -3.83 1.05 -21.18
CA VAL A 169 -5.08 1.84 -21.30
C VAL A 169 -5.12 2.98 -20.27
N GLN A 170 -4.53 2.78 -19.10
CA GLN A 170 -4.48 3.78 -18.02
C GLN A 170 -3.92 5.13 -18.49
N ALA A 171 -2.88 5.12 -19.32
CA ALA A 171 -2.30 6.36 -19.87
C ALA A 171 -3.29 7.14 -20.75
N GLY A 172 -4.22 6.45 -21.40
CA GLY A 172 -5.28 7.07 -22.20
C GLY A 172 -6.28 7.83 -21.34
N LEU A 173 -6.68 7.24 -20.21
CA LEU A 173 -7.59 7.90 -19.26
C LEU A 173 -6.99 9.18 -18.70
N ALA A 174 -5.75 9.14 -18.20
CA ALA A 174 -5.09 10.34 -17.66
C ALA A 174 -4.98 11.45 -18.70
N LYS A 175 -4.62 11.14 -19.94
CA LYS A 175 -4.57 12.12 -21.05
C LYS A 175 -5.96 12.71 -21.34
N GLY A 176 -7.00 11.88 -21.36
CA GLY A 176 -8.38 12.32 -21.56
C GLY A 176 -8.86 13.24 -20.42
N ALA A 177 -8.55 12.89 -19.17
CA ALA A 177 -8.85 13.68 -18.00
C ALA A 177 -8.15 15.08 -18.03
N ILE A 178 -6.86 15.09 -18.37
CA ILE A 178 -6.08 16.35 -18.53
C ILE A 178 -6.73 17.23 -19.60
N ARG A 179 -7.01 16.65 -20.76
CA ARG A 179 -7.64 17.39 -21.85
C ARG A 179 -8.99 17.97 -21.45
N ALA A 180 -9.86 17.18 -20.84
CA ALA A 180 -11.15 17.64 -20.37
C ALA A 180 -11.04 18.78 -19.35
N ALA A 181 -10.09 18.68 -18.42
CA ALA A 181 -9.84 19.72 -17.43
C ALA A 181 -9.34 21.03 -18.07
N LEU A 182 -8.45 20.95 -19.06
CA LEU A 182 -7.95 22.09 -19.81
C LEU A 182 -9.05 22.76 -20.69
N GLU A 183 -10.02 21.97 -21.13
CA GLU A 183 -11.22 22.45 -21.85
C GLU A 183 -12.30 23.00 -20.89
N GLY A 184 -12.03 23.05 -19.57
CA GLY A 184 -12.90 23.67 -18.57
C GLY A 184 -13.79 22.70 -17.79
N ALA A 185 -13.72 21.38 -18.03
CA ALA A 185 -14.46 20.42 -17.22
C ALA A 185 -13.91 20.39 -15.78
N PRO A 186 -14.79 20.33 -14.75
CA PRO A 186 -14.38 20.33 -13.35
C PRO A 186 -13.91 18.93 -12.90
N VAL A 187 -12.98 18.31 -13.64
CA VAL A 187 -12.44 16.99 -13.33
C VAL A 187 -11.66 17.05 -12.00
N PHE A 188 -11.83 16.04 -11.15
CA PHE A 188 -11.16 15.91 -9.88
C PHE A 188 -10.70 14.45 -9.68
N SER A 189 -9.45 14.24 -9.24
CA SER A 189 -8.91 12.90 -8.96
C SER A 189 -8.99 12.59 -7.48
N VAL A 190 -9.49 11.40 -7.14
CA VAL A 190 -9.46 10.85 -5.78
C VAL A 190 -8.75 9.51 -5.85
N SER A 191 -7.69 9.31 -5.07
CA SER A 191 -6.88 8.09 -5.13
C SER A 191 -6.74 7.40 -3.78
N SER A 192 -6.72 6.07 -3.81
CA SER A 192 -6.41 5.24 -2.64
C SER A 192 -4.91 4.93 -2.51
N ASP A 193 -4.05 5.90 -2.79
CA ASP A 193 -2.59 5.80 -2.68
C ASP A 193 -1.91 4.88 -3.72
N VAL A 194 -2.58 4.62 -4.83
CA VAL A 194 -2.07 3.77 -5.94
C VAL A 194 -2.00 4.51 -7.29
N GLN A 195 -2.05 5.84 -7.27
CA GLN A 195 -2.10 6.70 -8.46
C GLN A 195 -0.95 6.47 -9.47
N GLY A 196 0.21 6.03 -9.00
CA GLY A 196 1.33 5.64 -9.85
C GLY A 196 1.03 4.40 -10.67
N SER A 197 0.50 3.38 -10.02
CA SER A 197 0.16 2.08 -10.63
C SER A 197 -1.10 2.16 -11.50
N THR A 198 -2.10 2.93 -11.09
CA THR A 198 -3.32 3.17 -11.87
C THR A 198 -3.09 4.11 -13.04
N GLY A 199 -2.01 4.90 -13.00
CA GLY A 199 -1.60 5.82 -14.06
C GLY A 199 -2.23 7.21 -13.98
N ILE A 200 -3.09 7.52 -12.99
CA ILE A 200 -3.73 8.84 -12.86
C ILE A 200 -2.75 9.93 -12.37
N SER A 201 -1.58 9.56 -11.85
CA SER A 201 -0.56 10.51 -11.36
C SER A 201 -0.19 11.58 -12.40
N ALA A 202 -0.28 11.28 -13.70
CA ALA A 202 -0.05 12.26 -14.75
C ALA A 202 -1.07 13.42 -14.72
N PHE A 203 -2.35 13.13 -14.41
CA PHE A 203 -3.37 14.15 -14.22
C PHE A 203 -3.06 15.00 -12.99
N GLN A 204 -2.72 14.38 -11.88
CA GLN A 204 -2.43 15.07 -10.62
C GLN A 204 -1.26 16.04 -10.73
N LYS A 205 -0.25 15.66 -11.53
CA LYS A 205 0.92 16.52 -11.82
C LYS A 205 0.60 17.67 -12.79
N ALA A 206 -0.37 17.50 -13.68
CA ALA A 206 -0.70 18.47 -14.71
C ALA A 206 -1.76 19.50 -14.29
N ILE A 207 -2.64 19.11 -13.35
CA ILE A 207 -3.80 19.93 -12.92
C ILE A 207 -3.71 20.15 -11.41
N ASP A 208 -3.11 21.26 -11.03
CA ASP A 208 -2.91 21.61 -9.63
C ASP A 208 -4.24 21.85 -8.89
N GLY A 209 -4.27 21.51 -7.58
CA GLY A 209 -5.43 21.70 -6.71
C GLY A 209 -6.66 20.84 -7.03
N ARG A 210 -6.56 19.88 -7.98
CA ARG A 210 -7.66 19.00 -8.39
C ARG A 210 -7.42 17.52 -8.02
N PHE A 211 -6.84 17.31 -6.85
CA PHE A 211 -6.50 15.98 -6.36
C PHE A 211 -6.66 15.86 -4.84
N VAL A 212 -7.09 14.69 -4.38
CA VAL A 212 -7.02 14.28 -2.97
C VAL A 212 -6.65 12.81 -2.86
N GLY A 213 -5.70 12.50 -1.99
CA GLY A 213 -5.37 11.14 -1.55
C GLY A 213 -6.13 10.81 -0.27
N VAL A 214 -6.91 9.74 -0.28
CA VAL A 214 -7.70 9.29 0.88
C VAL A 214 -7.01 8.18 1.67
N GLY A 215 -5.78 7.80 1.27
CA GLY A 215 -5.11 6.62 1.79
C GLY A 215 -5.72 5.32 1.28
N VAL A 216 -5.24 4.18 1.78
CA VAL A 216 -5.76 2.84 1.40
C VAL A 216 -7.11 2.62 2.08
N ALA A 217 -8.14 3.29 1.56
CA ALA A 217 -9.49 3.34 2.12
C ALA A 217 -10.54 3.39 1.01
N GLU A 218 -10.75 2.28 0.32
CA GLU A 218 -11.54 2.19 -0.92
C GLU A 218 -13.02 2.58 -0.72
N ALA A 219 -13.59 2.28 0.43
CA ALA A 219 -14.94 2.72 0.74
C ALA A 219 -15.02 4.26 0.84
N ASN A 220 -14.05 4.89 1.51
CA ASN A 220 -13.96 6.34 1.60
C ASN A 220 -13.63 6.99 0.26
N LEU A 221 -12.78 6.36 -0.56
CA LEU A 221 -12.45 6.76 -1.92
C LEU A 221 -13.70 7.06 -2.74
N ILE A 222 -14.60 6.09 -2.80
CA ILE A 222 -15.83 6.18 -3.61
C ILE A 222 -16.81 7.16 -3.00
N SER A 223 -16.97 7.15 -1.67
CA SER A 223 -17.85 8.09 -0.97
C SER A 223 -17.39 9.54 -1.16
N THR A 224 -16.08 9.79 -1.13
CA THR A 224 -15.50 11.11 -1.40
C THR A 224 -15.79 11.55 -2.85
N GLY A 225 -15.61 10.65 -3.82
CA GLY A 225 -16.00 10.92 -5.22
C GLY A 225 -17.46 11.26 -5.34
N ALA A 226 -18.37 10.46 -4.75
CA ALA A 226 -19.80 10.73 -4.76
C ALA A 226 -20.12 12.11 -4.14
N GLY A 227 -19.50 12.47 -3.03
CA GLY A 227 -19.66 13.79 -2.42
C GLY A 227 -19.19 14.92 -3.33
N LEU A 228 -18.02 14.80 -3.96
CA LEU A 228 -17.48 15.78 -4.91
C LEU A 228 -18.43 15.97 -6.12
N SER A 229 -19.04 14.90 -6.59
CA SER A 229 -20.01 15.01 -7.70
C SER A 229 -21.24 15.87 -7.35
N LYS A 230 -21.67 15.85 -6.09
CA LYS A 230 -22.81 16.65 -5.62
C LYS A 230 -22.52 18.13 -5.50
N VAL A 231 -21.26 18.50 -5.46
CA VAL A 231 -20.83 19.92 -5.47
C VAL A 231 -20.28 20.36 -6.82
N GLY A 232 -20.54 19.58 -7.87
CA GLY A 232 -20.33 19.98 -9.26
C GLY A 232 -19.01 19.53 -9.89
N PHE A 233 -18.23 18.68 -9.22
CA PHE A 233 -17.05 18.09 -9.85
C PHE A 233 -17.39 16.85 -10.67
N VAL A 234 -16.49 16.49 -11.59
CA VAL A 234 -16.46 15.21 -12.31
C VAL A 234 -15.35 14.36 -11.68
N PRO A 235 -15.67 13.54 -10.65
CA PRO A 235 -14.67 12.78 -9.92
C PRO A 235 -14.23 11.54 -10.69
N ILE A 236 -12.92 11.31 -10.73
CA ILE A 236 -12.30 10.05 -11.12
C ILE A 236 -11.73 9.44 -9.85
N VAL A 237 -12.26 8.29 -9.43
CA VAL A 237 -11.77 7.52 -8.29
C VAL A 237 -10.95 6.34 -8.79
N ASP A 238 -9.75 6.13 -8.24
CA ASP A 238 -8.85 5.11 -8.73
C ASP A 238 -8.33 4.18 -7.62
N THR A 239 -8.35 2.89 -7.92
CA THR A 239 -7.77 1.82 -7.11
C THR A 239 -7.55 0.55 -7.94
N PHE A 240 -7.05 -0.52 -7.30
CA PHE A 240 -6.97 -1.83 -7.94
C PHE A 240 -8.34 -2.51 -7.98
N GLY A 241 -8.56 -3.30 -9.03
CA GLY A 241 -9.84 -3.97 -9.27
C GLY A 241 -10.32 -4.81 -8.09
N GLN A 242 -9.43 -5.61 -7.50
CA GLN A 242 -9.77 -6.46 -6.36
C GLN A 242 -10.37 -5.65 -5.19
N PHE A 243 -9.78 -4.52 -4.86
CA PHE A 243 -10.21 -3.72 -3.72
C PHE A 243 -11.39 -2.80 -4.06
N GLY A 244 -11.40 -2.25 -5.27
CA GLY A 244 -12.52 -1.43 -5.74
C GLY A 244 -13.84 -2.19 -5.75
N VAL A 245 -13.84 -3.45 -6.21
CA VAL A 245 -15.06 -4.25 -6.28
C VAL A 245 -15.44 -4.95 -4.98
N THR A 246 -14.50 -5.22 -4.07
CA THR A 246 -14.80 -5.89 -2.80
C THR A 246 -15.14 -4.89 -1.69
N LYS A 247 -14.28 -3.91 -1.47
CA LYS A 247 -14.45 -2.89 -0.41
C LYS A 247 -15.25 -1.69 -0.87
N GLY A 248 -15.24 -1.40 -2.17
CA GLY A 248 -15.96 -0.27 -2.77
C GLY A 248 -17.38 -0.58 -3.24
N ASN A 249 -17.84 -1.83 -3.24
CA ASN A 249 -19.14 -2.23 -3.81
C ASN A 249 -20.31 -1.49 -3.16
N LEU A 250 -20.43 -1.52 -1.84
CA LEU A 250 -21.53 -0.83 -1.15
C LEU A 250 -21.49 0.70 -1.39
N PRO A 251 -20.35 1.39 -1.26
CA PRO A 251 -20.25 2.80 -1.63
C PRO A 251 -20.62 3.11 -3.09
N LEU A 252 -20.28 2.24 -4.06
CA LEU A 252 -20.72 2.39 -5.45
C LEU A 252 -22.24 2.31 -5.56
N THR A 253 -22.85 1.33 -4.89
CA THR A 253 -24.30 1.21 -4.82
C THR A 253 -24.93 2.47 -4.22
N MET A 254 -24.37 2.98 -3.12
CA MET A 254 -24.87 4.19 -2.47
C MET A 254 -24.68 5.44 -3.34
N ALA A 255 -23.57 5.55 -4.07
CA ALA A 255 -23.35 6.62 -5.04
C ALA A 255 -24.41 6.59 -6.16
N ALA A 256 -24.69 5.39 -6.70
CA ALA A 256 -25.74 5.21 -7.71
C ALA A 256 -27.13 5.57 -7.18
N LEU A 257 -27.52 5.08 -6.02
CA LEU A 257 -28.81 5.39 -5.39
C LEU A 257 -28.94 6.90 -5.10
N SER A 258 -27.84 7.54 -4.73
CA SER A 258 -27.80 8.99 -4.49
C SER A 258 -27.73 9.81 -5.79
N GLN A 259 -27.69 9.18 -6.96
CA GLN A 259 -27.45 9.84 -8.24
C GLN A 259 -26.18 10.72 -8.22
N GLY A 260 -25.12 10.22 -7.60
CA GLY A 260 -23.81 10.83 -7.54
C GLY A 260 -22.88 10.24 -8.61
N PRO A 261 -22.75 10.87 -9.80
CA PRO A 261 -21.93 10.30 -10.87
C PRO A 261 -20.46 10.25 -10.47
N VAL A 262 -19.85 9.07 -10.60
CA VAL A 262 -18.45 8.80 -10.31
C VAL A 262 -17.84 8.02 -11.47
N ILE A 263 -16.69 8.43 -11.94
CA ILE A 263 -15.90 7.63 -12.89
C ILE A 263 -14.98 6.73 -12.07
N ALA A 264 -15.33 5.44 -11.96
CA ALA A 264 -14.52 4.47 -11.24
C ALA A 264 -13.49 3.84 -12.18
N MET A 265 -12.22 4.09 -11.91
CA MET A 265 -11.09 3.52 -12.64
C MET A 265 -10.44 2.43 -11.80
N PHE A 266 -10.75 1.17 -12.11
CA PHE A 266 -10.19 0.02 -11.43
C PHE A 266 -9.20 -0.70 -12.36
N SER A 267 -7.93 -0.73 -11.96
CA SER A 267 -6.85 -1.36 -12.72
C SER A 267 -6.51 -2.75 -12.16
N HIS A 268 -5.55 -3.45 -12.77
CA HIS A 268 -5.05 -4.76 -12.31
C HIS A 268 -6.18 -5.80 -12.14
N VAL A 269 -7.02 -5.94 -13.17
CA VAL A 269 -8.13 -6.90 -13.16
C VAL A 269 -7.69 -8.26 -13.70
N GLY A 270 -8.37 -9.33 -13.25
CA GLY A 270 -8.05 -10.71 -13.64
C GLY A 270 -6.75 -11.19 -13.00
N PHE A 271 -5.99 -11.99 -13.75
CA PHE A 271 -4.71 -12.58 -13.31
C PHE A 271 -3.48 -11.76 -13.70
N GLN A 272 -3.64 -10.51 -14.09
CA GLN A 272 -2.54 -9.69 -14.61
C GLN A 272 -1.55 -9.23 -13.55
N ASP A 273 -1.98 -9.19 -12.29
CA ASP A 273 -1.14 -8.78 -11.17
C ASP A 273 -0.40 -9.99 -10.59
N ALA A 274 0.58 -10.48 -11.34
CA ALA A 274 1.35 -11.64 -10.95
C ALA A 274 2.36 -11.35 -9.84
N ALA A 275 2.84 -10.09 -9.75
CA ALA A 275 3.84 -9.70 -8.75
C ALA A 275 3.26 -9.66 -7.33
N ASP A 276 2.05 -9.11 -7.17
CA ASP A 276 1.38 -9.03 -5.88
C ASP A 276 0.59 -10.32 -5.53
N GLY A 277 0.33 -11.16 -6.54
CA GLY A 277 -0.25 -12.49 -6.38
C GLY A 277 -1.76 -12.52 -6.12
N ALA A 278 -2.23 -13.64 -5.58
CA ALA A 278 -3.65 -13.96 -5.48
C ALA A 278 -4.51 -12.95 -4.69
N SER A 279 -3.92 -12.25 -3.72
CA SER A 279 -4.63 -11.24 -2.92
C SER A 279 -5.03 -10.00 -3.73
N HIS A 280 -4.37 -9.74 -4.87
CA HIS A 280 -4.59 -8.58 -5.73
C HIS A 280 -5.31 -8.93 -7.05
N GLN A 281 -5.42 -10.22 -7.37
CA GLN A 281 -6.03 -10.70 -8.61
C GLN A 281 -7.55 -10.64 -8.57
N ALA A 282 -8.15 -9.66 -9.28
CA ALA A 282 -9.59 -9.45 -9.33
C ALA A 282 -10.25 -10.39 -10.34
N THR A 283 -10.68 -11.57 -9.91
CA THR A 283 -11.30 -12.58 -10.79
C THR A 283 -12.82 -12.47 -10.88
N THR A 284 -13.46 -11.81 -9.92
CA THR A 284 -14.93 -11.71 -9.79
C THR A 284 -15.48 -10.32 -10.09
N TYR A 285 -14.67 -9.43 -10.67
CA TYR A 285 -15.04 -8.02 -10.82
C TYR A 285 -16.27 -7.77 -11.70
N LEU A 286 -16.49 -8.55 -12.76
CA LEU A 286 -17.67 -8.41 -13.60
C LEU A 286 -18.95 -8.75 -12.82
N ALA A 287 -18.95 -9.87 -12.09
CA ALA A 287 -20.08 -10.25 -11.26
C ALA A 287 -20.35 -9.24 -10.13
N ALA A 288 -19.30 -8.65 -9.56
CA ALA A 288 -19.41 -7.69 -8.47
C ALA A 288 -20.05 -6.36 -8.91
N VAL A 289 -19.86 -5.92 -10.16
CA VAL A 289 -20.45 -4.67 -10.67
C VAL A 289 -21.75 -4.87 -11.45
N GLY A 290 -22.28 -6.09 -11.47
CA GLY A 290 -23.61 -6.38 -12.04
C GLY A 290 -23.65 -6.37 -13.56
N ALA A 291 -22.57 -6.74 -14.21
CA ALA A 291 -22.51 -6.88 -15.67
C ALA A 291 -23.11 -8.22 -16.14
#